data_15b7104dddd3a9cbc5accca600429c57
#
_entry.id   15b7104dddd3a9cbc5accca600429c57
#
_cell.length_a   1.000
_cell.length_b   1.000
_cell.length_c   1.000
_cell.angle_alpha   90.00
_cell.angle_beta   90.00
_cell.angle_gamma   90.00
#
_symmetry.space_group_name_H-M   'P 1'
#
loop_
_entity.id
_entity.type
_entity.pdbx_description
1 polymer ?
#
loop_
_entity_poly.entity_id
_entity_poly.type
_entity_poly.pdbx_seq_one_letter_code
_entity_poly.pdbx_strand_id
1 'polypeptide(L)'
;MEHEPRRGRWQRWILGGLGLVFALAAHASAQAPAAPKGDAPYVVEYYYTAKWGYADEFLRLFKKNHYPLLKKQQETGRILRISLAKPRLHATEDGRWDYRVTLVFKNVAVATDASGEETLKRQLFPDQDSYAREEQRRFEILRAHWDVPITDVSLDE
;
A
#
# COMPACT_ATOMS: atom_id res chain seq x y z
N MET A 1 -63.44 -47.76 -7.62
CA MET A 1 -64.23 -47.13 -6.56
C MET A 1 -63.69 -45.70 -6.49
N GLU A 2 -64.16 -44.93 -7.38
CA GLU A 2 -65.14 -43.85 -7.36
C GLU A 2 -65.33 -43.17 -5.99
N HIS A 3 -64.95 -41.89 -5.90
CA HIS A 3 -65.83 -40.85 -5.47
C HIS A 3 -65.19 -39.46 -5.67
N GLU A 4 -65.65 -38.74 -6.67
CA GLU A 4 -65.74 -37.26 -6.75
C GLU A 4 -67.00 -36.80 -5.97
N PRO A 5 -67.31 -35.50 -5.97
CA PRO A 5 -66.61 -34.21 -5.61
C PRO A 5 -67.42 -33.43 -4.58
N ARG A 6 -66.90 -32.36 -4.05
CA ARG A 6 -67.75 -31.27 -3.52
C ARG A 6 -67.18 -29.88 -3.84
N ARG A 7 -67.93 -29.20 -4.70
CA ARG A 7 -67.89 -27.75 -4.93
C ARG A 7 -68.48 -27.01 -3.74
N GLY A 8 -67.98 -25.84 -3.45
CA GLY A 8 -68.61 -24.82 -2.59
C GLY A 8 -67.62 -23.75 -2.20
N ARG A 9 -67.75 -22.70 -2.63
CA ARG A 9 -68.48 -21.42 -2.63
C ARG A 9 -67.53 -20.23 -2.60
N TRP A 10 -67.74 -19.36 -3.56
CA TRP A 10 -67.22 -17.98 -3.68
C TRP A 10 -67.43 -17.17 -2.40
N GLN A 11 -66.37 -16.52 -1.90
CA GLN A 11 -66.54 -15.30 -1.08
C GLN A 11 -65.50 -14.27 -1.50
N ARG A 12 -65.99 -13.19 -2.12
CA ARG A 12 -65.29 -11.96 -2.46
C ARG A 12 -65.07 -11.21 -1.17
N TRP A 13 -63.80 -10.81 -0.88
CA TRP A 13 -63.45 -9.76 0.07
C TRP A 13 -62.51 -8.78 -0.62
N ILE A 14 -62.99 -7.69 -0.98
CA ILE A 14 -62.77 -6.27 -0.78
C ILE A 14 -61.29 -5.88 -0.53
N LEU A 15 -60.80 -5.08 -1.46
CA LEU A 15 -59.77 -4.07 -1.49
C LEU A 15 -59.32 -3.54 -0.12
N GLY A 16 -58.06 -3.79 0.21
CA GLY A 16 -57.31 -3.05 1.22
C GLY A 16 -55.95 -2.67 0.63
N GLY A 17 -55.88 -1.43 0.15
CA GLY A 17 -54.62 -0.92 -0.39
C GLY A 17 -53.59 -0.76 0.72
N LEU A 18 -52.51 -1.53 0.63
CA LEU A 18 -51.31 -1.33 1.44
C LEU A 18 -50.32 -0.52 0.60
N GLY A 19 -50.27 0.77 0.90
CA GLY A 19 -49.28 1.67 0.33
C GLY A 19 -47.89 1.22 0.77
N LEU A 20 -47.09 0.72 -0.16
CA LEU A 20 -45.67 0.39 0.06
C LEU A 20 -44.88 1.70 0.03
N VAL A 21 -44.58 2.23 1.22
CA VAL A 21 -43.63 3.33 1.36
C VAL A 21 -42.21 2.81 1.07
N PHE A 22 -41.72 3.05 -0.12
CA PHE A 22 -40.31 2.87 -0.45
C PHE A 22 -39.50 3.95 0.29
N ALA A 23 -38.91 3.59 1.43
CA ALA A 23 -37.86 4.40 2.03
C ALA A 23 -36.63 4.34 1.14
N LEU A 24 -36.36 5.38 0.36
CA LEU A 24 -35.10 5.60 -0.32
C LEU A 24 -34.01 5.78 0.76
N ALA A 25 -33.30 4.72 1.11
CA ALA A 25 -32.07 4.82 1.86
C ALA A 25 -31.02 5.52 0.96
N ALA A 26 -30.80 6.80 1.23
CA ALA A 26 -29.68 7.53 0.65
C ALA A 26 -28.38 6.86 1.14
N HIS A 27 -27.77 6.06 0.28
CA HIS A 27 -26.42 5.57 0.52
C HIS A 27 -25.49 6.77 0.38
N ALA A 28 -25.04 7.31 1.51
CA ALA A 28 -23.91 8.23 1.52
C ALA A 28 -22.71 7.46 1.00
N SER A 29 -22.38 7.67 -0.28
CA SER A 29 -21.13 7.19 -0.86
C SER A 29 -20.00 7.86 -0.09
N ALA A 30 -19.32 7.12 0.75
CA ALA A 30 -18.06 7.58 1.34
C ALA A 30 -17.13 7.93 0.18
N GLN A 31 -16.88 9.21 0.00
CA GLN A 31 -16.00 9.72 -1.04
C GLN A 31 -14.59 9.23 -0.71
N ALA A 32 -14.01 8.44 -1.61
CA ALA A 32 -12.60 8.06 -1.47
C ALA A 32 -11.74 9.33 -1.32
N PRO A 33 -10.71 9.32 -0.46
CA PRO A 33 -9.83 10.47 -0.29
C PRO A 33 -9.37 10.98 -1.65
N ALA A 34 -9.51 12.28 -1.88
CA ALA A 34 -9.06 12.90 -3.12
C ALA A 34 -7.58 12.56 -3.35
N ALA A 35 -7.25 12.08 -4.55
CA ALA A 35 -5.85 11.87 -4.93
C ALA A 35 -5.04 13.15 -4.65
N PRO A 36 -3.81 13.04 -4.12
CA PRO A 36 -2.99 14.20 -3.81
C PRO A 36 -2.88 15.10 -5.03
N LYS A 37 -3.11 16.39 -4.85
CA LYS A 37 -2.94 17.40 -5.91
C LYS A 37 -1.52 17.24 -6.47
N GLY A 38 -1.36 17.26 -7.79
CA GLY A 38 -0.13 16.90 -8.50
C GLY A 38 1.19 17.54 -8.02
N ASP A 39 1.11 18.62 -7.23
CA ASP A 39 2.27 19.34 -6.67
C ASP A 39 2.50 19.09 -5.16
N ALA A 40 1.62 18.34 -4.49
CA ALA A 40 1.81 18.03 -3.07
C ALA A 40 2.89 16.96 -2.86
N PRO A 41 3.65 17.03 -1.76
CA PRO A 41 4.59 15.98 -1.40
C PRO A 41 3.89 14.62 -1.32
N TYR A 42 4.55 13.60 -1.86
CA TYR A 42 4.04 12.23 -1.87
C TYR A 42 4.89 11.37 -0.95
N VAL A 43 4.24 10.73 0.03
CA VAL A 43 4.93 9.97 1.08
C VAL A 43 4.71 8.48 0.86
N VAL A 44 5.78 7.71 0.89
CA VAL A 44 5.75 6.25 0.84
C VAL A 44 6.54 5.68 2.00
N GLU A 45 5.97 4.72 2.70
CA GLU A 45 6.65 3.92 3.71
C GLU A 45 6.95 2.52 3.15
N TYR A 46 8.22 2.15 3.20
CA TYR A 46 8.74 0.87 2.74
C TYR A 46 9.08 0.01 3.94
N TYR A 47 8.37 -1.08 4.11
CA TYR A 47 8.56 -1.99 5.23
C TYR A 47 9.34 -3.23 4.79
N TYR A 48 10.26 -3.67 5.62
CA TYR A 48 11.11 -4.81 5.37
C TYR A 48 11.09 -5.76 6.57
N THR A 49 10.75 -7.02 6.33
CA THR A 49 10.87 -8.11 7.28
C THR A 49 11.92 -9.08 6.79
N ALA A 50 13.07 -9.11 7.45
CA ALA A 50 14.13 -10.06 7.13
C ALA A 50 13.81 -11.45 7.71
N LYS A 51 14.37 -12.50 7.11
CA LYS A 51 14.44 -13.82 7.74
C LYS A 51 15.21 -13.72 9.05
N TRP A 52 14.90 -14.57 10.02
CA TRP A 52 15.56 -14.56 11.31
C TRP A 52 17.09 -14.66 11.17
N GLY A 53 17.81 -13.76 11.85
CA GLY A 53 19.26 -13.66 11.80
C GLY A 53 19.83 -12.84 10.65
N TYR A 54 19.01 -12.36 9.70
CA TYR A 54 19.48 -11.65 8.51
C TYR A 54 19.21 -10.13 8.51
N ALA A 55 18.62 -9.58 9.55
CA ALA A 55 18.27 -8.15 9.59
C ALA A 55 19.50 -7.24 9.40
N ASP A 56 20.61 -7.53 10.08
CA ASP A 56 21.83 -6.73 9.96
C ASP A 56 22.50 -6.87 8.58
N GLU A 57 22.47 -8.07 7.97
CA GLU A 57 22.94 -8.28 6.61
C GLU A 57 22.10 -7.48 5.61
N PHE A 58 20.78 -7.51 5.76
CA PHE A 58 19.87 -6.69 4.95
C PHE A 58 20.23 -5.20 5.05
N LEU A 59 20.37 -4.68 6.27
CA LEU A 59 20.69 -3.27 6.46
C LEU A 59 22.04 -2.89 5.84
N ARG A 60 23.04 -3.75 5.96
CA ARG A 60 24.35 -3.54 5.35
C ARG A 60 24.26 -3.45 3.82
N LEU A 61 23.55 -4.40 3.18
CA LEU A 61 23.34 -4.41 1.73
C LEU A 61 22.50 -3.21 1.28
N PHE A 62 21.44 -2.87 2.02
CA PHE A 62 20.63 -1.67 1.76
C PHE A 62 21.48 -0.40 1.77
N LYS A 63 22.32 -0.22 2.80
CA LYS A 63 23.22 0.95 2.90
C LYS A 63 24.27 0.98 1.81
N LYS A 64 24.75 -0.18 1.37
CA LYS A 64 25.78 -0.27 0.33
C LYS A 64 25.23 0.01 -1.06
N ASN A 65 24.09 -0.58 -1.41
CA ASN A 65 23.62 -0.64 -2.80
C ASN A 65 22.37 0.21 -3.07
N HIS A 66 21.44 0.29 -2.11
CA HIS A 66 20.16 0.98 -2.33
C HIS A 66 20.18 2.44 -1.85
N TYR A 67 20.70 2.68 -0.65
CA TYR A 67 20.75 4.03 -0.08
C TYR A 67 21.52 5.05 -0.93
N PRO A 68 22.63 4.73 -1.63
CA PRO A 68 23.31 5.69 -2.51
C PRO A 68 22.42 6.20 -3.65
N LEU A 69 21.53 5.35 -4.20
CA LEU A 69 20.55 5.75 -5.22
C LEU A 69 19.55 6.76 -4.65
N LEU A 70 19.00 6.46 -3.47
CA LEU A 70 18.07 7.36 -2.78
C LEU A 70 18.74 8.70 -2.42
N LYS A 71 19.98 8.64 -1.96
CA LYS A 71 20.78 9.83 -1.65
C LYS A 71 20.97 10.72 -2.87
N LYS A 72 21.27 10.12 -4.03
CA LYS A 72 21.41 10.87 -5.28
C LYS A 72 20.10 11.51 -5.71
N GLN A 73 18.98 10.83 -5.56
CA GLN A 73 17.66 11.40 -5.83
C GLN A 73 17.30 12.52 -4.83
N GLN A 74 17.78 12.45 -3.60
CA GLN A 74 17.63 13.53 -2.62
C GLN A 74 18.47 14.76 -3.04
N GLU A 75 19.71 14.58 -3.48
CA GLU A 75 20.59 15.66 -3.95
C GLU A 75 19.99 16.40 -5.16
N THR A 76 19.24 15.71 -6.00
CA THR A 76 18.55 16.31 -7.16
C THR A 76 17.17 16.88 -6.83
N GLY A 77 16.71 16.81 -5.57
CA GLY A 77 15.42 17.33 -5.13
C GLY A 77 14.21 16.47 -5.53
N ARG A 78 14.43 15.26 -6.04
CA ARG A 78 13.35 14.29 -6.31
C ARG A 78 12.77 13.74 -5.01
N ILE A 79 13.65 13.45 -4.04
CA ILE A 79 13.30 13.07 -2.68
C ILE A 79 13.61 14.24 -1.76
N LEU A 80 12.61 14.68 -0.99
CA LEU A 80 12.76 15.79 -0.04
C LEU A 80 13.30 15.31 1.31
N ARG A 81 12.93 14.08 1.72
CA ARG A 81 13.36 13.49 3.01
C ARG A 81 13.46 11.97 2.88
N ILE A 82 14.51 11.44 3.50
CA ILE A 82 14.73 10.00 3.69
C ILE A 82 14.85 9.78 5.21
N SER A 83 14.11 8.82 5.75
CA SER A 83 14.29 8.38 7.12
C SER A 83 14.23 6.86 7.21
N LEU A 84 14.99 6.30 8.16
CA LEU A 84 15.02 4.88 8.47
C LEU A 84 14.66 4.71 9.94
N ALA A 85 13.73 3.82 10.23
CA ALA A 85 13.35 3.44 11.58
C ALA A 85 13.46 1.93 11.78
N LYS A 86 13.65 1.50 13.03
CA LYS A 86 13.49 0.12 13.47
C LYS A 86 12.62 0.07 14.72
N PRO A 87 11.86 -0.99 14.98
CA PRO A 87 11.09 -1.14 16.20
C PRO A 87 12.02 -1.13 17.43
N ARG A 88 11.53 -0.58 18.53
CA ARG A 88 12.22 -0.65 19.82
C ARG A 88 11.82 -1.90 20.61
N LEU A 89 10.65 -2.45 20.31
CA LEU A 89 10.09 -3.66 20.92
C LEU A 89 9.79 -4.67 19.81
N HIS A 90 9.75 -5.96 20.19
CA HIS A 90 9.37 -7.03 19.27
C HIS A 90 7.85 -7.07 19.08
N ALA A 91 7.44 -7.63 17.95
CA ALA A 91 6.05 -7.92 17.63
C ALA A 91 5.90 -9.43 17.33
N THR A 92 4.67 -9.88 17.11
CA THR A 92 4.40 -11.23 16.62
C THR A 92 5.04 -11.44 15.23
N GLU A 93 5.30 -12.71 14.87
CA GLU A 93 5.94 -13.02 13.59
C GLU A 93 5.19 -12.46 12.39
N ASP A 94 3.87 -12.45 12.44
CA ASP A 94 3.04 -11.96 11.32
C ASP A 94 2.91 -10.43 11.27
N GLY A 95 3.11 -9.76 12.43
CA GLY A 95 3.02 -8.29 12.53
C GLY A 95 4.37 -7.57 12.60
N ARG A 96 5.50 -8.31 12.62
CA ARG A 96 6.81 -7.69 12.74
C ARG A 96 7.32 -7.11 11.43
N TRP A 97 8.07 -6.05 11.57
CA TRP A 97 8.98 -5.54 10.55
C TRP A 97 10.32 -5.21 11.24
N ASP A 98 11.42 -5.31 10.51
CA ASP A 98 12.75 -5.03 11.04
C ASP A 98 13.18 -3.60 10.72
N TYR A 99 12.84 -3.12 9.53
CA TYR A 99 13.13 -1.75 9.08
C TYR A 99 11.96 -1.14 8.35
N ARG A 100 11.76 0.17 8.55
CA ARG A 100 10.87 1.02 7.78
C ARG A 100 11.66 2.20 7.23
N VAL A 101 11.66 2.35 5.91
CA VAL A 101 12.17 3.53 5.23
C VAL A 101 10.99 4.41 4.85
N THR A 102 11.02 5.68 5.21
CA THR A 102 10.03 6.66 4.75
C THR A 102 10.69 7.59 3.76
N LEU A 103 10.13 7.66 2.56
CA LEU A 103 10.55 8.59 1.51
C LEU A 103 9.45 9.64 1.33
N VAL A 104 9.85 10.91 1.35
CA VAL A 104 8.99 12.02 0.96
C VAL A 104 9.46 12.50 -0.39
N PHE A 105 8.70 12.18 -1.43
CA PHE A 105 8.95 12.63 -2.79
C PHE A 105 8.39 14.05 -3.02
N LYS A 106 8.95 14.75 -3.97
CA LYS A 106 8.46 16.09 -4.37
C LYS A 106 6.96 16.06 -4.71
N ASN A 107 6.53 15.04 -5.46
CA ASN A 107 5.12 14.77 -5.79
C ASN A 107 4.97 13.33 -6.31
N VAL A 108 3.75 12.91 -6.61
CA VAL A 108 3.45 11.57 -7.12
C VAL A 108 4.09 11.30 -8.49
N ALA A 109 4.11 12.29 -9.38
CA ALA A 109 4.72 12.13 -10.71
C ALA A 109 6.21 11.80 -10.62
N VAL A 110 6.93 12.47 -9.71
CA VAL A 110 8.34 12.20 -9.44
C VAL A 110 8.54 10.83 -8.79
N ALA A 111 7.64 10.41 -7.89
CA ALA A 111 7.74 9.11 -7.22
C ALA A 111 7.56 7.93 -8.19
N THR A 112 6.75 8.11 -9.23
CA THR A 112 6.45 7.07 -10.24
C THR A 112 7.34 7.11 -11.47
N ASP A 113 8.17 8.15 -11.60
CA ASP A 113 9.09 8.30 -12.71
C ASP A 113 10.39 7.53 -12.45
N ALA A 114 10.56 6.40 -13.12
CA ALA A 114 11.79 5.59 -13.09
C ALA A 114 12.81 5.98 -14.18
N SER A 115 12.58 7.07 -14.93
CA SER A 115 13.49 7.49 -16.00
C SER A 115 14.87 7.84 -15.44
N GLY A 116 15.92 7.36 -16.10
CA GLY A 116 17.30 7.61 -15.69
C GLY A 116 17.82 6.74 -14.53
N GLU A 117 17.00 5.92 -13.88
CA GLU A 117 17.41 5.08 -12.75
C GLU A 117 18.52 4.10 -13.17
N GLU A 118 18.38 3.43 -14.30
CA GLU A 118 19.38 2.49 -14.81
C GLU A 118 20.71 3.18 -15.16
N THR A 119 20.66 4.41 -15.66
CA THR A 119 21.87 5.20 -15.91
C THR A 119 22.56 5.54 -14.61
N LEU A 120 21.81 5.95 -13.61
CA LEU A 120 22.32 6.28 -12.29
C LEU A 120 22.93 5.04 -11.59
N LYS A 121 22.30 3.87 -11.69
CA LYS A 121 22.84 2.59 -11.17
C LYS A 121 24.20 2.29 -11.78
N ARG A 122 24.33 2.39 -13.11
CA ARG A 122 25.61 2.16 -13.79
C ARG A 122 26.70 3.16 -13.39
N GLN A 123 26.34 4.38 -13.13
CA GLN A 123 27.30 5.40 -12.68
C GLN A 123 27.79 5.14 -11.24
N LEU A 124 26.88 4.76 -10.35
CA LEU A 124 27.19 4.52 -8.93
C LEU A 124 27.89 3.18 -8.67
N PHE A 125 27.61 2.18 -9.50
CA PHE A 125 28.08 0.81 -9.33
C PHE A 125 28.72 0.31 -10.64
N PRO A 126 30.00 0.64 -10.92
CA PRO A 126 30.67 0.21 -12.15
C PRO A 126 30.73 -1.33 -12.30
N ASP A 127 30.90 -2.07 -11.19
CA ASP A 127 30.81 -3.54 -11.18
C ASP A 127 29.33 -3.98 -11.06
N GLN A 128 28.68 -4.04 -12.22
CA GLN A 128 27.27 -4.37 -12.34
C GLN A 128 26.97 -5.81 -11.91
N ASP A 129 27.89 -6.74 -12.11
CA ASP A 129 27.71 -8.14 -11.71
C ASP A 129 27.71 -8.30 -10.19
N SER A 130 28.62 -7.61 -9.50
CA SER A 130 28.64 -7.58 -8.04
C SER A 130 27.40 -6.92 -7.49
N TYR A 131 27.00 -5.78 -8.06
CA TYR A 131 25.79 -5.07 -7.68
C TYR A 131 24.55 -5.96 -7.81
N ALA A 132 24.38 -6.63 -8.96
CA ALA A 132 23.23 -7.49 -9.22
C ALA A 132 23.15 -8.67 -8.23
N ARG A 133 24.28 -9.33 -7.96
CA ARG A 133 24.35 -10.45 -6.97
C ARG A 133 23.97 -9.96 -5.56
N GLU A 134 24.46 -8.81 -5.15
CA GLU A 134 24.17 -8.26 -3.82
C GLU A 134 22.73 -7.78 -3.69
N GLU A 135 22.14 -7.17 -4.74
CA GLU A 135 20.73 -6.82 -4.75
C GLU A 135 19.83 -8.07 -4.73
N GLN A 136 20.17 -9.10 -5.52
CA GLN A 136 19.50 -10.39 -5.42
C GLN A 136 19.57 -10.95 -4.00
N ARG A 137 20.76 -10.97 -3.40
CA ARG A 137 20.96 -11.43 -2.02
C ARG A 137 20.11 -10.63 -1.04
N ARG A 138 20.04 -9.32 -1.18
CA ARG A 138 19.24 -8.44 -0.33
C ARG A 138 17.75 -8.82 -0.34
N PHE A 139 17.21 -9.23 -1.49
CA PHE A 139 15.83 -9.71 -1.58
C PHE A 139 15.65 -11.16 -1.10
N GLU A 140 16.61 -12.03 -1.36
CA GLU A 140 16.57 -13.45 -0.90
C GLU A 140 16.48 -13.59 0.62
N ILE A 141 17.09 -12.67 1.36
CA ILE A 141 17.06 -12.69 2.83
C ILE A 141 15.83 -12.00 3.43
N LEU A 142 14.96 -11.42 2.60
CA LEU A 142 13.66 -10.92 3.05
C LEU A 142 12.65 -12.06 3.16
N ARG A 143 11.81 -11.99 4.20
CA ARG A 143 10.58 -12.75 4.34
C ARG A 143 9.42 -12.01 3.68
N ALA A 144 9.37 -10.69 3.86
CA ALA A 144 8.34 -9.83 3.32
C ALA A 144 8.87 -8.41 3.07
N HIS A 145 8.29 -7.77 2.09
CA HIS A 145 8.51 -6.37 1.75
C HIS A 145 7.21 -5.79 1.17
N TRP A 146 6.83 -4.60 1.61
CA TRP A 146 5.66 -3.91 1.08
C TRP A 146 5.85 -2.40 1.14
N ASP A 147 5.21 -1.71 0.19
CA ASP A 147 5.26 -0.29 -0.01
C ASP A 147 3.88 0.30 0.27
N VAL A 148 3.81 1.27 1.16
CA VAL A 148 2.56 1.88 1.61
C VAL A 148 2.59 3.37 1.33
N PRO A 149 1.93 3.86 0.28
CA PRO A 149 1.64 5.28 0.17
C PRO A 149 0.75 5.71 1.34
N ILE A 150 1.11 6.81 1.98
CA ILE A 150 0.34 7.34 3.13
C ILE A 150 -0.14 8.75 2.85
N THR A 151 -1.28 9.09 3.45
CA THR A 151 -1.87 10.43 3.44
C THR A 151 -2.26 10.75 4.87
N ASP A 152 -1.91 11.94 5.34
CA ASP A 152 -2.36 12.43 6.63
C ASP A 152 -3.87 12.72 6.57
N VAL A 153 -4.57 12.36 7.63
CA VAL A 153 -6.00 12.62 7.81
C VAL A 153 -6.15 13.62 8.94
N SER A 154 -6.89 14.72 8.70
CA SER A 154 -7.24 15.66 9.77
C SER A 154 -8.12 14.99 10.80
N LEU A 155 -7.87 15.27 12.09
CA LEU A 155 -8.71 14.85 13.20
C LEU A 155 -9.66 15.98 13.66
N ASP A 156 -9.56 17.16 13.05
CA ASP A 156 -10.24 18.39 13.48
C ASP A 156 -11.46 18.74 12.59
N GLU A 157 -12.00 17.78 11.84
CA GLU A 157 -13.20 17.93 11.01
C GLU A 157 -14.42 17.24 11.62
#